data_22090a81ba24ffd734a9aef033e13e4a
#
_entry.id   22090a81ba24ffd734a9aef033e13e4a
#
_cell.length_a   1.000
_cell.length_b   1.000
_cell.length_c   1.000
_cell.angle_alpha   90.00
_cell.angle_beta   90.00
_cell.angle_gamma   90.00
#
_symmetry.space_group_name_H-M   'P 1'
#
loop_
_entity.id
_entity.type
_entity.pdbx_description
1 polymer ?
#
loop_
_entity_poly.entity_id
_entity_poly.type
_entity_poly.pdbx_seq_one_letter_code
_entity_poly.pdbx_strand_id
1 'polypeptide(L)'
;MLGLFNYNYLIMKYARLTKEQFEELHQEFINFLATQSITAQEWSDIKLNKPEVAEQELDVFSDLVWEGVLKQVQYLEHISANQLHLFHCLENEMRLIALKVKNQDIDLTTKEGFNWFRDNLLSDDVEFFSAKKTYTEDKALDKFKLIQQGAVITKGDLFLYFEKLVSK
;
A
#
# COMPACT_ATOMS: atom_id res chain seq x y z
N MET A 1 -36.87 14.00 -7.82
CA MET A 1 -36.12 15.13 -7.25
C MET A 1 -34.65 14.76 -7.28
N LEU A 2 -33.97 15.15 -8.33
CA LEU A 2 -32.54 14.91 -8.50
C LEU A 2 -31.79 15.85 -7.57
N GLY A 3 -31.27 15.31 -6.49
CA GLY A 3 -30.37 16.03 -5.63
C GLY A 3 -29.16 16.51 -6.45
N LEU A 4 -28.98 17.80 -6.50
CA LEU A 4 -27.79 18.44 -7.00
C LEU A 4 -26.62 18.00 -6.12
N PHE A 5 -26.00 16.85 -6.42
CA PHE A 5 -24.66 16.58 -5.96
C PHE A 5 -23.75 17.58 -6.71
N ASN A 6 -23.24 18.55 -5.98
CA ASN A 6 -22.11 19.35 -6.41
C ASN A 6 -20.98 18.37 -6.71
N TYR A 7 -20.83 18.03 -8.00
CA TYR A 7 -19.65 17.38 -8.51
C TYR A 7 -18.50 18.40 -8.49
N ASN A 8 -17.99 18.67 -7.29
CA ASN A 8 -16.59 19.05 -7.21
C ASN A 8 -15.85 17.87 -7.83
N TYR A 9 -15.06 18.14 -8.86
CA TYR A 9 -14.12 17.19 -9.43
C TYR A 9 -13.34 16.58 -8.26
N LEU A 10 -13.78 15.42 -7.77
CA LEU A 10 -13.08 14.66 -6.75
C LEU A 10 -11.81 14.16 -7.42
N ILE A 11 -10.70 14.84 -7.14
CA ILE A 11 -9.38 14.33 -7.50
C ILE A 11 -9.21 13.02 -6.74
N MET A 12 -8.97 11.93 -7.45
CA MET A 12 -8.68 10.62 -6.87
C MET A 12 -7.56 10.74 -5.85
N LYS A 13 -7.78 10.22 -4.65
CA LYS A 13 -6.84 10.34 -3.52
C LYS A 13 -5.65 9.38 -3.65
N TYR A 14 -5.91 8.17 -4.12
CA TYR A 14 -4.92 7.12 -4.22
C TYR A 14 -4.61 6.76 -5.67
N ALA A 15 -5.03 5.58 -6.13
CA ALA A 15 -4.81 5.10 -7.48
C ALA A 15 -5.99 4.26 -7.97
N ARG A 16 -6.28 4.35 -9.26
CA ARG A 16 -7.25 3.49 -9.91
C ARG A 16 -6.83 2.02 -9.76
N LEU A 17 -7.75 1.16 -9.35
CA LEU A 17 -7.56 -0.28 -9.37
C LEU A 17 -7.31 -0.77 -10.80
N THR A 18 -6.52 -1.83 -10.94
CA THR A 18 -6.32 -2.48 -12.24
C THR A 18 -7.59 -3.23 -12.67
N LYS A 19 -7.66 -3.58 -13.94
CA LYS A 19 -8.78 -4.38 -14.47
C LYS A 19 -8.92 -5.69 -13.70
N GLU A 20 -7.81 -6.38 -13.44
CA GLU A 20 -7.76 -7.63 -12.70
C GLU A 20 -8.29 -7.45 -11.28
N GLN A 21 -7.93 -6.37 -10.59
CA GLN A 21 -8.43 -6.05 -9.25
C GLN A 21 -9.94 -5.76 -9.26
N PHE A 22 -10.46 -5.07 -10.27
CA PHE A 22 -11.92 -4.90 -10.43
C PHE A 22 -12.64 -6.22 -10.67
N GLU A 23 -12.05 -7.12 -11.44
CA GLU A 23 -12.59 -8.46 -11.67
C GLU A 23 -12.64 -9.29 -10.38
N GLU A 24 -11.58 -9.23 -9.57
CA GLU A 24 -11.52 -9.88 -8.25
C GLU A 24 -12.52 -9.30 -7.25
N LEU A 25 -12.75 -7.98 -7.30
CA LEU A 25 -13.65 -7.23 -6.42
C LEU A 25 -15.03 -6.96 -7.06
N HIS A 26 -15.41 -7.76 -8.04
CA HIS A 26 -16.64 -7.57 -8.80
C HIS A 26 -17.89 -7.51 -7.91
N GLN A 27 -18.03 -8.37 -6.91
CA GLN A 27 -19.17 -8.38 -6.01
C GLN A 27 -19.21 -7.12 -5.12
N GLU A 28 -18.06 -6.71 -4.63
CA GLU A 28 -17.92 -5.49 -3.83
C GLU A 28 -18.27 -4.25 -4.65
N PHE A 29 -17.90 -4.23 -5.93
CA PHE A 29 -18.28 -3.14 -6.83
C PHE A 29 -19.78 -3.08 -7.09
N ILE A 30 -20.44 -4.24 -7.29
CA ILE A 30 -21.91 -4.32 -7.40
C ILE A 30 -22.56 -3.77 -6.13
N ASN A 31 -22.07 -4.16 -4.95
CA ASN A 31 -22.60 -3.68 -3.69
C ASN A 31 -22.40 -2.16 -3.54
N PHE A 32 -21.26 -1.65 -3.96
CA PHE A 32 -20.96 -0.21 -3.98
C PHE A 32 -21.98 0.56 -4.85
N LEU A 33 -22.24 0.10 -6.07
CA LEU A 33 -23.26 0.71 -6.95
C LEU A 33 -24.64 0.65 -6.31
N ALA A 34 -24.98 -0.47 -5.68
CA ALA A 34 -26.27 -0.64 -5.00
C ALA A 34 -26.46 0.35 -3.84
N THR A 35 -25.40 0.72 -3.11
CA THR A 35 -25.48 1.76 -2.06
C THR A 35 -25.89 3.12 -2.61
N GLN A 36 -25.65 3.36 -3.89
CA GLN A 36 -26.02 4.60 -4.61
C GLN A 36 -27.33 4.42 -5.39
N SER A 37 -28.04 3.31 -5.18
CA SER A 37 -29.27 2.95 -5.91
C SER A 37 -29.07 2.81 -7.43
N ILE A 38 -27.87 2.45 -7.86
CA ILE A 38 -27.54 2.19 -9.27
C ILE A 38 -27.77 0.71 -9.56
N THR A 39 -28.74 0.41 -10.41
CA THR A 39 -29.01 -0.95 -10.88
C THR A 39 -28.02 -1.36 -11.99
N ALA A 40 -27.95 -2.66 -12.30
CA ALA A 40 -27.13 -3.16 -13.39
C ALA A 40 -27.49 -2.52 -14.76
N GLN A 41 -28.79 -2.27 -15.00
CA GLN A 41 -29.26 -1.61 -16.21
C GLN A 41 -28.80 -0.15 -16.25
N GLU A 42 -29.00 0.59 -15.17
CA GLU A 42 -28.53 1.98 -15.05
C GLU A 42 -27.02 2.11 -15.19
N TRP A 43 -26.27 1.17 -14.61
CA TRP A 43 -24.81 1.14 -14.78
C TRP A 43 -24.41 0.95 -16.26
N SER A 44 -25.10 0.07 -16.97
CA SER A 44 -24.87 -0.13 -18.41
C SER A 44 -25.18 1.14 -19.21
N ASP A 45 -26.26 1.83 -18.87
CA ASP A 45 -26.66 3.08 -19.49
C ASP A 45 -25.67 4.22 -19.19
N ILE A 46 -25.17 4.30 -17.96
CA ILE A 46 -24.13 5.27 -17.55
C ILE A 46 -22.86 5.03 -18.35
N LYS A 47 -22.36 3.80 -18.44
CA LYS A 47 -21.17 3.48 -19.23
C LYS A 47 -21.28 3.89 -20.71
N LEU A 48 -22.48 3.75 -21.27
CA LEU A 48 -22.71 4.04 -22.68
C LEU A 48 -22.91 5.54 -22.95
N ASN A 49 -23.70 6.20 -22.10
CA ASN A 49 -24.19 7.56 -22.39
C ASN A 49 -23.49 8.65 -21.57
N LYS A 50 -22.81 8.28 -20.48
CA LYS A 50 -22.12 9.21 -19.55
C LYS A 50 -20.80 8.60 -19.09
N PRO A 51 -19.87 8.32 -20.01
CA PRO A 51 -18.62 7.62 -19.68
C PRO A 51 -17.79 8.34 -18.61
N GLU A 52 -17.85 9.67 -18.55
CA GLU A 52 -17.19 10.45 -17.50
C GLU A 52 -17.74 10.18 -16.10
N VAL A 53 -19.04 9.90 -15.98
CA VAL A 53 -19.65 9.51 -14.71
C VAL A 53 -19.22 8.09 -14.33
N ALA A 54 -19.15 7.19 -15.32
CA ALA A 54 -18.66 5.83 -15.08
C ALA A 54 -17.21 5.85 -14.57
N GLU A 55 -16.34 6.65 -15.17
CA GLU A 55 -14.95 6.82 -14.73
C GLU A 55 -14.86 7.36 -13.30
N GLN A 56 -15.69 8.34 -12.95
CA GLN A 56 -15.74 8.88 -11.59
C GLN A 56 -16.15 7.81 -10.55
N GLU A 57 -17.15 6.98 -10.85
CA GLU A 57 -17.57 5.90 -9.97
C GLU A 57 -16.46 4.85 -9.76
N LEU A 58 -15.70 4.55 -10.81
CA LEU A 58 -14.53 3.67 -10.70
C LEU A 58 -13.43 4.28 -9.82
N ASP A 59 -13.20 5.59 -9.91
CA ASP A 59 -12.24 6.31 -9.07
C ASP A 59 -12.66 6.32 -7.60
N VAL A 60 -13.92 6.62 -7.33
CA VAL A 60 -14.47 6.64 -5.96
C VAL A 60 -14.39 5.25 -5.34
N PHE A 61 -14.77 4.21 -6.07
CA PHE A 61 -14.65 2.83 -5.59
C PHE A 61 -13.19 2.45 -5.31
N SER A 62 -12.28 2.81 -6.21
CA SER A 62 -10.85 2.56 -6.03
C SER A 62 -10.31 3.20 -4.74
N ASP A 63 -10.67 4.45 -4.48
CA ASP A 63 -10.26 5.15 -3.25
C ASP A 63 -10.85 4.50 -1.99
N LEU A 64 -12.11 4.04 -2.04
CA LEU A 64 -12.73 3.32 -0.92
C LEU A 64 -12.02 1.99 -0.62
N VAL A 65 -11.64 1.24 -1.65
CA VAL A 65 -10.89 -0.01 -1.48
C VAL A 65 -9.53 0.26 -0.85
N TRP A 66 -8.79 1.25 -1.37
CA TRP A 66 -7.50 1.64 -0.80
C TRP A 66 -7.62 2.09 0.65
N GLU A 67 -8.59 2.94 0.98
CA GLU A 67 -8.82 3.40 2.35
C GLU A 67 -9.06 2.23 3.31
N GLY A 68 -9.87 1.25 2.90
CA GLY A 68 -10.13 0.04 3.68
C GLY A 68 -8.88 -0.81 3.91
N VAL A 69 -8.09 -1.04 2.86
CA VAL A 69 -6.83 -1.80 2.93
C VAL A 69 -5.81 -1.08 3.83
N LEU A 70 -5.59 0.22 3.58
CA LEU A 70 -4.57 0.99 4.30
C LEU A 70 -4.85 1.13 5.80
N LYS A 71 -6.11 1.16 6.20
CA LYS A 71 -6.50 1.13 7.63
C LYS A 71 -6.02 -0.14 8.34
N GLN A 72 -5.95 -1.26 7.64
CA GLN A 72 -5.57 -2.55 8.19
C GLN A 72 -4.07 -2.85 8.07
N VAL A 73 -3.33 -2.09 7.29
CA VAL A 73 -1.88 -2.28 7.11
C VAL A 73 -1.14 -2.03 8.41
N GLN A 74 -0.45 -3.06 8.88
CA GLN A 74 0.42 -3.01 10.07
C GLN A 74 1.90 -3.05 9.71
N TYR A 75 2.26 -3.72 8.62
CA TYR A 75 3.65 -3.87 8.21
C TYR A 75 3.81 -3.63 6.71
N LEU A 76 4.89 -2.94 6.39
CA LEU A 76 5.35 -2.72 5.01
C LEU A 76 6.83 -3.08 4.94
N GLU A 77 7.28 -3.57 3.80
CA GLU A 77 8.70 -3.79 3.55
C GLU A 77 9.10 -3.39 2.14
N HIS A 78 10.30 -2.86 2.01
CA HIS A 78 10.88 -2.48 0.74
C HIS A 78 12.29 -3.03 0.66
N ILE A 79 12.53 -3.93 -0.29
CA ILE A 79 13.82 -4.55 -0.56
C ILE A 79 14.37 -3.95 -1.85
N SER A 80 15.54 -3.33 -1.76
CA SER A 80 16.33 -2.90 -2.91
C SER A 80 17.64 -3.67 -2.96
N ALA A 81 18.49 -3.43 -3.97
CA ALA A 81 19.70 -4.21 -4.17
C ALA A 81 20.62 -4.25 -2.94
N ASN A 82 20.74 -3.15 -2.19
CA ASN A 82 21.63 -3.03 -1.05
C ASN A 82 20.98 -2.58 0.26
N GLN A 83 19.65 -2.47 0.29
CA GLN A 83 18.92 -2.00 1.47
C GLN A 83 17.64 -2.80 1.68
N LEU A 84 17.33 -3.00 2.96
CA LEU A 84 16.07 -3.57 3.43
C LEU A 84 15.43 -2.56 4.38
N HIS A 85 14.24 -2.09 4.05
CA HIS A 85 13.44 -1.20 4.88
C HIS A 85 12.21 -1.93 5.40
N LEU A 86 12.08 -2.02 6.70
CA LEU A 86 10.99 -2.71 7.40
C LEU A 86 10.22 -1.69 8.23
N PHE A 87 8.92 -1.54 7.93
CA PHE A 87 8.06 -0.58 8.60
C PHE A 87 7.03 -1.28 9.48
N HIS A 88 6.84 -0.78 10.68
CA HIS A 88 5.73 -1.13 11.56
C HIS A 88 4.83 0.08 11.77
N CYS A 89 3.61 -0.02 11.27
CA CYS A 89 2.61 1.04 11.29
C CYS A 89 1.76 0.91 12.55
N LEU A 90 2.17 1.57 13.63
CA LEU A 90 1.44 1.62 14.90
C LEU A 90 0.31 2.65 14.85
N GLU A 91 -0.42 2.80 15.95
CA GLU A 91 -1.56 3.73 16.03
C GLU A 91 -1.15 5.19 15.82
N ASN A 92 -0.09 5.65 16.46
CA ASN A 92 0.31 7.05 16.48
C ASN A 92 1.68 7.31 15.84
N GLU A 93 2.43 6.28 15.54
CA GLU A 93 3.79 6.38 14.97
C GLU A 93 4.06 5.25 13.99
N MET A 94 5.01 5.49 13.13
CA MET A 94 5.60 4.49 12.26
C MET A 94 7.05 4.25 12.68
N ARG A 95 7.42 2.98 12.87
CA ARG A 95 8.78 2.56 13.18
C ARG A 95 9.44 1.97 11.95
N LEU A 96 10.72 2.25 11.81
CA LEU A 96 11.58 1.75 10.75
C LEU A 96 12.73 0.97 11.35
N ILE A 97 12.97 -0.23 10.83
CA ILE A 97 14.26 -0.92 10.90
C ILE A 97 14.81 -0.96 9.48
N ALA A 98 15.99 -0.42 9.29
CA ALA A 98 16.67 -0.42 8.01
C ALA A 98 18.00 -1.16 8.12
N LEU A 99 18.30 -1.96 7.13
CA LEU A 99 19.59 -2.66 7.00
C LEU A 99 20.22 -2.27 5.66
N LYS A 100 21.51 -2.00 5.69
CA LYS A 100 22.28 -1.66 4.49
C LYS A 100 23.46 -2.61 4.35
N VAL A 101 23.60 -3.18 3.17
CA VAL A 101 24.75 -4.01 2.79
C VAL A 101 25.78 -3.13 2.08
N LYS A 102 27.00 -3.08 2.59
CA LYS A 102 28.09 -2.29 2.02
C LYS A 102 28.73 -2.98 0.81
N ASN A 103 28.74 -4.31 0.81
CA ASN A 103 29.30 -5.09 -0.28
C ASN A 103 28.46 -4.93 -1.55
N GLN A 104 29.02 -4.27 -2.57
CA GLN A 104 28.33 -3.95 -3.81
C GLN A 104 28.11 -5.16 -4.72
N ASP A 105 28.77 -6.28 -4.46
CA ASP A 105 28.57 -7.53 -5.21
C ASP A 105 27.35 -8.31 -4.74
N ILE A 106 26.71 -7.88 -3.65
CA ILE A 106 25.51 -8.49 -3.08
C ILE A 106 24.25 -7.74 -3.52
N ASP A 107 23.32 -8.45 -4.09
CA ASP A 107 22.00 -7.95 -4.49
C ASP A 107 20.91 -8.67 -3.67
N LEU A 108 20.31 -7.94 -2.72
CA LEU A 108 19.27 -8.46 -1.83
C LEU A 108 17.97 -8.84 -2.56
N THR A 109 17.78 -8.38 -3.79
CA THR A 109 16.61 -8.73 -4.60
C THR A 109 16.73 -10.12 -5.22
N THR A 110 17.93 -10.72 -5.18
CA THR A 110 18.20 -12.08 -5.64
C THR A 110 18.16 -13.08 -4.48
N LYS A 111 17.89 -14.34 -4.81
CA LYS A 111 17.93 -15.43 -3.83
C LYS A 111 19.31 -15.60 -3.22
N GLU A 112 20.34 -15.54 -4.04
CA GLU A 112 21.75 -15.69 -3.64
C GLU A 112 22.17 -14.54 -2.70
N GLY A 113 21.83 -13.31 -3.06
CA GLY A 113 22.15 -12.13 -2.25
C GLY A 113 21.41 -12.14 -0.91
N PHE A 114 20.14 -12.53 -0.89
CA PHE A 114 19.38 -12.63 0.34
C PHE A 114 19.88 -13.77 1.25
N ASN A 115 20.29 -14.91 0.69
CA ASN A 115 20.93 -15.98 1.44
C ASN A 115 22.25 -15.54 2.06
N TRP A 116 23.12 -14.83 1.29
CA TRP A 116 24.33 -14.25 1.83
C TRP A 116 24.03 -13.32 3.00
N PHE A 117 23.09 -12.41 2.84
CA PHE A 117 22.66 -11.48 3.88
C PHE A 117 22.23 -12.19 5.17
N ARG A 118 21.37 -13.20 5.05
CA ARG A 118 20.93 -14.00 6.20
C ARG A 118 22.09 -14.64 6.94
N ASP A 119 23.10 -15.13 6.21
CA ASP A 119 24.25 -15.83 6.78
C ASP A 119 25.33 -14.86 7.33
N ASN A 120 25.25 -13.56 7.00
CA ASN A 120 26.24 -12.53 7.32
C ASN A 120 25.67 -11.33 8.09
N LEU A 121 24.56 -11.49 8.79
CA LEU A 121 23.84 -10.40 9.48
C LEU A 121 24.72 -9.63 10.49
N LEU A 122 25.67 -10.31 11.12
CA LEU A 122 26.52 -9.72 12.14
C LEU A 122 27.91 -9.32 11.63
N SER A 123 28.11 -9.37 10.31
CA SER A 123 29.37 -8.91 9.70
C SER A 123 29.47 -7.39 9.66
N ASP A 124 30.68 -6.86 9.51
CA ASP A 124 30.94 -5.42 9.34
C ASP A 124 30.38 -4.86 8.03
N ASP A 125 29.97 -5.73 7.11
CA ASP A 125 29.36 -5.35 5.84
C ASP A 125 27.85 -5.03 5.95
N VAL A 126 27.25 -5.30 7.10
CA VAL A 126 25.82 -5.03 7.35
C VAL A 126 25.66 -3.96 8.41
N GLU A 127 25.04 -2.85 8.04
CA GLU A 127 24.69 -1.75 8.94
C GLU A 127 23.22 -1.79 9.31
N PHE A 128 22.94 -1.54 10.60
CA PHE A 128 21.59 -1.45 11.15
C PHE A 128 21.24 -0.01 11.49
N PHE A 129 20.04 0.41 11.12
CA PHE A 129 19.47 1.69 11.48
C PHE A 129 18.07 1.48 12.05
N SER A 130 17.68 2.30 12.99
CA SER A 130 16.30 2.37 13.45
C SER A 130 15.86 3.82 13.56
N ALA A 131 14.60 4.06 13.24
CA ALA A 131 13.98 5.37 13.34
C ALA A 131 12.50 5.24 13.65
N LYS A 132 11.91 6.33 14.09
CA LYS A 132 10.45 6.46 14.25
C LYS A 132 10.02 7.87 13.85
N LYS A 133 8.78 7.96 13.37
CA LYS A 133 8.15 9.25 13.09
C LYS A 133 6.66 9.18 13.42
N THR A 134 6.10 10.32 13.81
CA THR A 134 4.65 10.47 13.85
C THR A 134 4.10 10.59 12.43
N TYR A 135 2.84 10.17 12.26
CA TYR A 135 2.17 10.37 10.98
C TYR A 135 1.91 11.85 10.71
N THR A 136 1.74 12.20 9.44
CA THR A 136 1.12 13.46 9.04
C THR A 136 -0.37 13.44 9.41
N GLU A 137 -1.14 14.42 8.96
CA GLU A 137 -2.58 14.47 9.20
C GLU A 137 -3.33 13.26 8.59
N ASP A 138 -2.77 12.63 7.54
CA ASP A 138 -3.37 11.50 6.85
C ASP A 138 -2.47 10.26 6.91
N LYS A 139 -2.71 9.45 7.92
CA LYS A 139 -2.01 8.20 8.19
C LYS A 139 -2.10 7.20 7.01
N ALA A 140 -3.27 7.07 6.40
CA ALA A 140 -3.46 6.17 5.28
C ALA A 140 -2.66 6.64 4.06
N LEU A 141 -2.64 7.93 3.79
CA LEU A 141 -1.85 8.51 2.71
C LEU A 141 -0.34 8.32 2.93
N ASP A 142 0.14 8.43 4.16
CA ASP A 142 1.55 8.17 4.48
C ASP A 142 1.96 6.73 4.14
N LYS A 143 1.11 5.75 4.47
CA LYS A 143 1.33 4.35 4.10
C LYS A 143 1.29 4.16 2.58
N PHE A 144 0.32 4.78 1.91
CA PHE A 144 0.20 4.70 0.46
C PHE A 144 1.42 5.26 -0.27
N LYS A 145 2.00 6.36 0.20
CA LYS A 145 3.23 6.92 -0.36
C LYS A 145 4.40 5.94 -0.30
N LEU A 146 4.52 5.16 0.77
CA LEU A 146 5.53 4.10 0.84
C LEU A 146 5.28 3.00 -0.19
N ILE A 147 4.03 2.61 -0.40
CA ILE A 147 3.65 1.63 -1.42
C ILE A 147 3.97 2.16 -2.82
N GLN A 148 3.71 3.42 -3.10
CA GLN A 148 4.09 4.06 -4.37
C GLN A 148 5.61 4.06 -4.60
N GLN A 149 6.41 4.09 -3.54
CA GLN A 149 7.88 4.03 -3.59
C GLN A 149 8.41 2.59 -3.73
N GLY A 150 7.53 1.60 -3.74
CA GLY A 150 7.89 0.19 -3.93
C GLY A 150 7.74 -0.69 -2.69
N ALA A 151 7.25 -0.17 -1.58
CA ALA A 151 6.96 -0.99 -0.41
C ALA A 151 5.77 -1.92 -0.67
N VAL A 152 5.83 -3.12 -0.11
CA VAL A 152 4.77 -4.13 -0.18
C VAL A 152 4.19 -4.40 1.21
N ILE A 153 2.91 -4.73 1.25
CA ILE A 153 2.21 -5.10 2.48
C ILE A 153 2.62 -6.51 2.88
N THR A 154 3.03 -6.70 4.14
CA THR A 154 3.45 -8.00 4.67
C THR A 154 2.79 -8.29 6.01
N LYS A 155 3.03 -9.50 6.53
CA LYS A 155 2.62 -9.90 7.89
C LYS A 155 3.61 -9.47 8.97
N GLY A 156 4.75 -8.88 8.58
CA GLY A 156 5.75 -8.35 9.50
C GLY A 156 6.77 -9.35 10.01
N ASP A 157 6.91 -10.51 9.39
CA ASP A 157 7.82 -11.57 9.88
C ASP A 157 9.27 -11.08 9.97
N LEU A 158 9.75 -10.35 8.95
CA LEU A 158 11.10 -9.77 8.96
C LEU A 158 11.25 -8.67 10.01
N PHE A 159 10.27 -7.76 10.11
CA PHE A 159 10.31 -6.71 11.12
C PHE A 159 10.41 -7.30 12.53
N LEU A 160 9.56 -8.25 12.86
CA LEU A 160 9.54 -8.89 14.17
C LEU A 160 10.83 -9.66 14.47
N TYR A 161 11.40 -10.28 13.45
CA TYR A 161 12.68 -10.98 13.59
C TYR A 161 13.81 -9.99 13.94
N PHE A 162 13.96 -8.90 13.18
CA PHE A 162 15.02 -7.92 13.41
C PHE A 162 14.79 -7.07 14.66
N GLU A 163 13.54 -6.78 15.01
CA GLU A 163 13.23 -6.11 16.28
C GLU A 163 13.78 -6.88 17.49
N LYS A 164 13.65 -8.20 17.49
CA LYS A 164 14.23 -9.06 18.54
C LYS A 164 15.75 -9.03 18.56
N LEU A 165 16.41 -8.95 17.41
CA LEU A 165 17.87 -8.87 17.32
C LEU A 165 18.39 -7.54 17.86
N VAL A 166 17.74 -6.42 17.58
CA VAL A 166 18.13 -5.08 17.98
C VAL A 166 17.83 -4.82 19.46
N SER A 167 16.85 -5.49 20.04
CA SER A 167 16.42 -5.32 21.45
C SER A 167 17.28 -6.09 22.46
N LYS A 168 18.28 -6.82 22.01
CA LYS A 168 19.28 -7.50 22.83
C LYS A 168 20.57 -6.65 22.87
#